data_dbb138a307c9b4a49623426abaef51b2
#
_entry.id   dbb138a307c9b4a49623426abaef51b2
#
_cell.length_a   1.000
_cell.length_b   1.000
_cell.length_c   1.000
_cell.angle_alpha   90.00
_cell.angle_beta   90.00
_cell.angle_gamma   90.00
#
_symmetry.space_group_name_H-M   'P 1'
#
loop_
_entity.id
_entity.type
_entity.pdbx_description
1 polymer ?
#
loop_
_entity_poly.entity_id
_entity_poly.type
_entity_poly.pdbx_seq_one_letter_code
_entity_poly.pdbx_strand_id
1 'polypeptide(L)'
;MSGTASRLLRHRTAFFLVSTLLGAAGTGIFFSSLNNFLADTYDITASQRGLVETIREIPGMLLFMLMAPLAAFREAWILFSALFTVAAGIVGVAFLSSDVIAVTAWLFVWSVGAHMAMTLRESFCVAFSDSGRRGRLFGIVRSLRSLGAIIGAACIWAGIGRLGLGYGVLYLGAAVLTVLSAIFVLFIQDRGHTGIRRKPFVFKRKYGLFYLLAVLFGVRKQIFLVFGPWVLIRIFHQDAPAMARLFLVSAAVGMMVKPFLGKLIDILGERKVLMGDSLVLLLICGCYGLAESSLPEQIVLPCLFACYIVDDCLFSLRSAHVTYLSRIVDSPDELTASISTSYSVEHVVSVVSPAAAGLVWVTWGYPWVFFICAVVAVMMFGASSRI
;
A
#
# COMPACT_ATOMS: atom_id res chain seq x y z
N MET A 1 -25.47 19.16 21.77
CA MET A 1 -24.01 19.30 22.11
C MET A 1 -23.69 20.78 22.19
N SER A 2 -23.09 21.25 23.30
CA SER A 2 -22.75 22.68 23.48
C SER A 2 -21.77 23.14 22.38
N GLY A 3 -21.87 24.41 21.98
CA GLY A 3 -21.03 24.94 20.88
C GLY A 3 -19.52 24.83 21.12
N THR A 4 -19.09 24.70 22.38
CA THR A 4 -17.70 24.46 22.80
C THR A 4 -17.21 23.05 22.42
N ALA A 5 -18.04 22.02 22.62
CA ALA A 5 -17.69 20.64 22.28
C ALA A 5 -17.55 20.43 20.75
N SER A 6 -18.39 21.11 19.96
CA SER A 6 -18.31 21.06 18.49
C SER A 6 -17.07 21.78 17.95
N ARG A 7 -16.65 22.90 18.54
CA ARG A 7 -15.41 23.60 18.17
C ARG A 7 -14.18 22.78 18.50
N LEU A 8 -14.10 22.18 19.69
CA LEU A 8 -13.00 21.29 20.10
C LEU A 8 -12.87 20.09 19.17
N LEU A 9 -13.97 19.45 18.77
CA LEU A 9 -13.94 18.34 17.83
C LEU A 9 -13.42 18.76 16.46
N ARG A 10 -13.84 19.95 15.95
CA ARG A 10 -13.33 20.48 14.68
C ARG A 10 -11.83 20.75 14.72
N HIS A 11 -11.29 21.32 15.80
CA HIS A 11 -9.85 21.55 15.94
C HIS A 11 -9.05 20.24 15.94
N ARG A 12 -9.50 19.24 16.69
CA ARG A 12 -8.87 17.91 16.72
C ARG A 12 -8.84 17.24 15.35
N THR A 13 -9.98 17.26 14.66
CA THR A 13 -10.07 16.71 13.30
C THR A 13 -9.15 17.46 12.35
N ALA A 14 -9.03 18.80 12.46
CA ALA A 14 -8.13 19.58 11.62
C ALA A 14 -6.66 19.18 11.84
N PHE A 15 -6.19 19.06 13.09
CA PHE A 15 -4.83 18.60 13.39
C PHE A 15 -4.57 17.18 12.87
N PHE A 16 -5.54 16.28 12.99
CA PHE A 16 -5.46 14.92 12.44
C PHE A 16 -5.35 14.93 10.92
N LEU A 17 -6.11 15.77 10.22
CA LEU A 17 -6.05 15.88 8.75
C LEU A 17 -4.73 16.48 8.28
N VAL A 18 -4.20 17.51 8.95
CA VAL A 18 -2.89 18.08 8.67
C VAL A 18 -1.79 17.03 8.89
N SER A 19 -1.79 16.35 10.04
CA SER A 19 -0.87 15.25 10.31
C SER A 19 -0.95 14.18 9.21
N THR A 20 -2.15 13.82 8.77
CA THR A 20 -2.33 12.82 7.71
C THR A 20 -1.70 13.27 6.39
N LEU A 21 -1.90 14.52 5.98
CA LEU A 21 -1.32 15.06 4.74
C LEU A 21 0.21 15.11 4.80
N LEU A 22 0.77 15.65 5.89
CA LEU A 22 2.22 15.76 6.07
C LEU A 22 2.90 14.37 6.07
N GLY A 23 2.37 13.44 6.85
CA GLY A 23 2.89 12.07 6.88
C GLY A 23 2.74 11.34 5.55
N ALA A 24 1.66 11.59 4.81
CA ALA A 24 1.46 11.03 3.49
C ALA A 24 2.43 11.63 2.46
N ALA A 25 2.75 12.92 2.53
CA ALA A 25 3.73 13.56 1.65
C ALA A 25 5.15 13.00 1.94
N GLY A 26 5.55 12.90 3.21
CA GLY A 26 6.83 12.28 3.59
C GLY A 26 6.93 10.83 3.10
N THR A 27 5.91 10.02 3.36
CA THR A 27 5.85 8.63 2.85
C THR A 27 5.85 8.60 1.32
N GLY A 28 5.19 9.54 0.67
CA GLY A 28 5.13 9.64 -0.79
C GLY A 28 6.51 9.89 -1.41
N ILE A 29 7.32 10.81 -0.86
CA ILE A 29 8.70 11.04 -1.28
C ILE A 29 9.49 9.73 -1.17
N PHE A 30 9.44 9.09 -0.01
CA PHE A 30 10.18 7.87 0.28
C PHE A 30 9.80 6.72 -0.65
N PHE A 31 8.50 6.41 -0.79
CA PHE A 31 8.03 5.27 -1.56
C PHE A 31 8.17 5.43 -3.07
N SER A 32 7.99 6.65 -3.60
CA SER A 32 8.10 6.87 -5.04
C SER A 32 9.51 6.73 -5.59
N SER A 33 10.53 6.68 -4.73
CA SER A 33 11.91 6.52 -5.13
C SER A 33 12.64 5.33 -4.49
N LEU A 34 12.02 4.62 -3.54
CA LEU A 34 12.67 3.55 -2.79
C LEU A 34 13.26 2.45 -3.69
N ASN A 35 12.54 2.02 -4.72
CA ASN A 35 13.03 1.00 -5.65
C ASN A 35 14.28 1.48 -6.41
N ASN A 36 14.25 2.73 -6.91
CA ASN A 36 15.42 3.31 -7.57
C ASN A 36 16.57 3.50 -6.59
N PHE A 37 16.31 4.01 -5.38
CA PHE A 37 17.32 4.16 -4.34
C PHE A 37 18.04 2.83 -4.04
N LEU A 38 17.29 1.74 -3.90
CA LEU A 38 17.85 0.41 -3.66
C LEU A 38 18.65 -0.10 -4.86
N ALA A 39 18.19 0.18 -6.08
CA ALA A 39 18.88 -0.19 -7.30
C ALA A 39 20.17 0.62 -7.52
N ASP A 40 20.08 1.95 -7.36
CA ASP A 40 21.16 2.87 -7.68
C ASP A 40 22.26 2.89 -6.61
N THR A 41 21.89 2.71 -5.33
CA THR A 41 22.83 2.82 -4.19
C THR A 41 23.48 1.51 -3.84
N TYR A 42 22.72 0.39 -3.89
CA TYR A 42 23.20 -0.92 -3.41
C TYR A 42 23.30 -1.97 -4.51
N ASP A 43 22.87 -1.65 -5.71
CA ASP A 43 22.84 -2.58 -6.87
C ASP A 43 22.26 -3.97 -6.52
N ILE A 44 21.20 -3.99 -5.71
CA ILE A 44 20.62 -5.24 -5.21
C ILE A 44 20.03 -6.08 -6.34
N THR A 45 20.15 -7.40 -6.19
CA THR A 45 19.53 -8.37 -7.09
C THR A 45 18.02 -8.46 -6.85
N ALA A 46 17.28 -9.08 -7.78
CA ALA A 46 15.85 -9.32 -7.61
C ALA A 46 15.53 -10.23 -6.40
N SER A 47 16.40 -11.19 -6.10
CA SER A 47 16.27 -12.03 -4.91
C SER A 47 16.42 -11.22 -3.62
N GLN A 48 17.44 -10.35 -3.55
CA GLN A 48 17.62 -9.44 -2.42
C GLN A 48 16.43 -8.46 -2.31
N ARG A 49 15.92 -7.94 -3.45
CA ARG A 49 14.72 -7.07 -3.45
C ARG A 49 13.50 -7.79 -2.87
N GLY A 50 13.31 -9.07 -3.23
CA GLY A 50 12.25 -9.90 -2.66
C GLY A 50 12.42 -10.10 -1.16
N LEU A 51 13.64 -10.39 -0.69
CA LEU A 51 13.94 -10.56 0.74
C LEU A 51 13.75 -9.26 1.55
N VAL A 52 14.19 -8.13 1.02
CA VAL A 52 13.95 -6.80 1.62
C VAL A 52 12.45 -6.59 1.83
N GLU A 53 11.64 -6.90 0.82
CA GLU A 53 10.18 -6.75 0.92
C GLU A 53 9.57 -7.73 1.94
N THR A 54 10.01 -8.99 1.94
CA THR A 54 9.62 -10.01 2.92
C THR A 54 9.84 -9.50 4.35
N ILE A 55 11.04 -9.02 4.66
CA ILE A 55 11.39 -8.51 5.99
C ILE A 55 10.57 -7.26 6.34
N ARG A 56 10.34 -6.39 5.37
CA ARG A 56 9.51 -5.19 5.51
C ARG A 56 8.04 -5.50 5.83
N GLU A 57 7.51 -6.63 5.36
CA GLU A 57 6.10 -7.02 5.61
C GLU A 57 5.89 -7.76 6.96
N ILE A 58 6.96 -8.28 7.60
CA ILE A 58 6.86 -8.99 8.89
C ILE A 58 6.14 -8.17 9.98
N PRO A 59 6.43 -6.86 10.19
CA PRO A 59 5.71 -6.07 11.20
C PRO A 59 4.21 -6.00 10.95
N GLY A 60 3.76 -6.00 9.69
CA GLY A 60 2.33 -6.04 9.34
C GLY A 60 1.67 -7.36 9.75
N MET A 61 2.35 -8.48 9.55
CA MET A 61 1.90 -9.80 9.99
C MET A 61 1.81 -9.90 11.52
N LEU A 62 2.79 -9.33 12.22
CA LEU A 62 2.90 -9.37 13.68
C LEU A 62 2.24 -8.16 14.38
N LEU A 63 1.46 -7.36 13.66
CA LEU A 63 0.91 -6.09 14.16
C LEU A 63 0.12 -6.25 15.48
N PHE A 64 -0.61 -7.37 15.64
CA PHE A 64 -1.35 -7.64 16.86
C PHE A 64 -0.43 -7.78 18.10
N MET A 65 0.75 -8.38 17.92
CA MET A 65 1.76 -8.52 18.97
C MET A 65 2.40 -7.17 19.31
N LEU A 66 2.62 -6.33 18.31
CA LEU A 66 3.18 -4.99 18.48
C LEU A 66 2.20 -4.05 19.21
N MET A 67 0.90 -4.17 18.90
CA MET A 67 -0.13 -3.27 19.45
C MET A 67 -0.65 -3.71 20.84
N ALA A 68 -0.58 -5.01 21.18
CA ALA A 68 -1.12 -5.53 22.43
C ALA A 68 -0.50 -4.88 23.69
N PRO A 69 0.84 -4.77 23.84
CA PRO A 69 1.44 -4.14 25.02
C PRO A 69 1.18 -2.63 25.07
N LEU A 70 0.85 -2.01 23.95
CA LEU A 70 0.60 -0.57 23.85
C LEU A 70 -0.85 -0.19 24.17
N ALA A 71 -1.74 -1.17 24.35
CA ALA A 71 -3.16 -0.94 24.63
C ALA A 71 -3.43 -0.11 25.91
N ALA A 72 -2.49 -0.04 26.83
CA ALA A 72 -2.58 0.78 28.05
C ALA A 72 -2.28 2.27 27.82
N PHE A 73 -1.66 2.62 26.71
CA PHE A 73 -1.27 4.00 26.40
C PHE A 73 -2.33 4.71 25.57
N ARG A 74 -2.30 6.05 25.60
CA ARG A 74 -3.20 6.89 24.79
C ARG A 74 -2.85 6.75 23.29
N GLU A 75 -3.86 6.56 22.46
CA GLU A 75 -3.67 6.35 21.01
C GLU A 75 -2.87 7.46 20.33
N ALA A 76 -3.02 8.73 20.78
CA ALA A 76 -2.23 9.84 20.25
C ALA A 76 -0.73 9.69 20.53
N TRP A 77 -0.33 9.21 21.70
CA TRP A 77 1.09 8.95 22.01
C TRP A 77 1.64 7.76 21.20
N ILE A 78 0.82 6.74 20.99
CA ILE A 78 1.21 5.59 20.18
C ILE A 78 1.37 6.03 18.71
N LEU A 79 0.45 6.86 18.19
CA LEU A 79 0.57 7.40 16.82
C LEU A 79 1.77 8.34 16.67
N PHE A 80 2.03 9.18 17.68
CA PHE A 80 3.24 10.02 17.72
C PHE A 80 4.51 9.18 17.64
N SER A 81 4.66 8.18 18.52
CA SER A 81 5.84 7.30 18.52
C SER A 81 5.96 6.49 17.23
N ALA A 82 4.85 6.01 16.67
CA ALA A 82 4.83 5.31 15.39
C ALA A 82 5.35 6.19 14.24
N LEU A 83 4.89 7.44 14.15
CA LEU A 83 5.37 8.38 13.13
C LEU A 83 6.83 8.78 13.35
N PHE A 84 7.26 8.91 14.60
CA PHE A 84 8.66 9.15 14.91
C PHE A 84 9.53 7.96 14.51
N THR A 85 9.06 6.73 14.72
CA THR A 85 9.73 5.49 14.26
C THR A 85 9.82 5.46 12.73
N VAL A 86 8.76 5.89 12.01
CA VAL A 86 8.80 6.05 10.54
C VAL A 86 9.90 7.04 10.13
N ALA A 87 9.96 8.21 10.77
CA ALA A 87 10.98 9.22 10.45
C ALA A 87 12.40 8.71 10.75
N ALA A 88 12.61 8.03 11.87
CA ALA A 88 13.87 7.40 12.22
C ALA A 88 14.28 6.34 11.19
N GLY A 89 13.34 5.52 10.74
CA GLY A 89 13.57 4.54 9.66
C GLY A 89 14.01 5.21 8.36
N ILE A 90 13.35 6.32 7.95
CA ILE A 90 13.74 7.08 6.74
C ILE A 90 15.16 7.64 6.88
N VAL A 91 15.50 8.24 8.02
CA VAL A 91 16.85 8.77 8.30
C VAL A 91 17.88 7.64 8.30
N GLY A 92 17.55 6.50 8.92
CA GLY A 92 18.40 5.32 8.94
C GLY A 92 18.69 4.78 7.53
N VAL A 93 17.67 4.68 6.68
CA VAL A 93 17.83 4.28 5.28
C VAL A 93 18.72 5.27 4.53
N ALA A 94 18.56 6.57 4.75
CA ALA A 94 19.27 7.59 4.00
C ALA A 94 20.74 7.77 4.40
N PHE A 95 21.05 7.63 5.70
CA PHE A 95 22.34 8.09 6.25
C PHE A 95 23.10 7.06 7.10
N LEU A 96 22.41 6.01 7.57
CA LEU A 96 22.99 5.02 8.50
C LEU A 96 23.09 3.62 7.89
N SER A 97 22.82 3.49 6.60
CA SER A 97 22.85 2.21 5.88
C SER A 97 24.11 2.14 5.04
N SER A 98 25.04 1.26 5.42
CA SER A 98 26.29 1.00 4.70
C SER A 98 26.15 -0.10 3.64
N ASP A 99 25.17 -1.00 3.81
CA ASP A 99 24.98 -2.19 2.99
C ASP A 99 23.51 -2.64 2.95
N VAL A 100 23.24 -3.72 2.23
CA VAL A 100 21.88 -4.28 2.04
C VAL A 100 21.26 -4.75 3.35
N ILE A 101 22.07 -5.22 4.30
CA ILE A 101 21.56 -5.70 5.61
C ILE A 101 21.14 -4.50 6.45
N ALA A 102 21.99 -3.47 6.51
CA ALA A 102 21.70 -2.26 7.25
C ALA A 102 20.47 -1.52 6.69
N VAL A 103 20.35 -1.37 5.37
CA VAL A 103 19.17 -0.74 4.78
C VAL A 103 17.89 -1.56 5.05
N THR A 104 17.98 -2.89 5.01
CA THR A 104 16.86 -3.78 5.32
C THR A 104 16.43 -3.64 6.78
N ALA A 105 17.38 -3.53 7.72
CA ALA A 105 17.09 -3.31 9.13
C ALA A 105 16.37 -1.98 9.36
N TRP A 106 16.81 -0.90 8.71
CA TRP A 106 16.14 0.40 8.81
C TRP A 106 14.78 0.42 8.12
N LEU A 107 14.61 -0.33 7.02
CA LEU A 107 13.29 -0.54 6.39
C LEU A 107 12.34 -1.33 7.29
N PHE A 108 12.86 -2.28 8.08
CA PHE A 108 12.06 -2.96 9.11
C PHE A 108 11.61 -1.98 10.21
N VAL A 109 12.51 -1.12 10.73
CA VAL A 109 12.16 -0.06 11.70
C VAL A 109 11.09 0.87 11.11
N TRP A 110 11.29 1.33 9.88
CA TRP A 110 10.30 2.12 9.17
C TRP A 110 8.93 1.42 9.12
N SER A 111 8.93 0.14 8.79
CA SER A 111 7.72 -0.67 8.62
C SER A 111 6.96 -0.87 9.91
N VAL A 112 7.65 -1.08 11.04
CA VAL A 112 7.01 -1.13 12.38
C VAL A 112 6.17 0.13 12.59
N GLY A 113 6.76 1.31 12.44
CA GLY A 113 6.06 2.58 12.60
C GLY A 113 4.92 2.76 11.60
N ALA A 114 5.13 2.39 10.34
CA ALA A 114 4.15 2.56 9.28
C ALA A 114 2.88 1.71 9.50
N HIS A 115 3.03 0.45 9.89
CA HIS A 115 1.89 -0.44 10.16
C HIS A 115 1.12 -0.03 11.43
N MET A 116 1.81 0.41 12.47
CA MET A 116 1.18 0.98 13.67
C MET A 116 0.40 2.25 13.32
N ALA A 117 1.01 3.19 12.59
CA ALA A 117 0.37 4.44 12.20
C ALA A 117 -0.84 4.21 11.29
N MET A 118 -0.79 3.22 10.39
CA MET A 118 -1.93 2.86 9.53
C MET A 118 -3.15 2.45 10.35
N THR A 119 -2.99 1.56 11.32
CA THR A 119 -4.07 1.08 12.18
C THR A 119 -4.65 2.19 13.05
N LEU A 120 -3.78 3.02 13.64
CA LEU A 120 -4.22 4.11 14.51
C LEU A 120 -4.96 5.22 13.76
N ARG A 121 -4.55 5.52 12.53
CA ARG A 121 -5.29 6.47 11.68
C ARG A 121 -6.72 6.00 11.38
N GLU A 122 -6.92 4.70 11.18
CA GLU A 122 -8.26 4.13 11.01
C GLU A 122 -9.08 4.25 12.31
N SER A 123 -8.46 4.03 13.48
CA SER A 123 -9.08 4.25 14.78
C SER A 123 -9.53 5.70 14.97
N PHE A 124 -8.67 6.67 14.68
CA PHE A 124 -9.03 8.09 14.74
C PHE A 124 -10.12 8.47 13.74
N CYS A 125 -10.14 7.88 12.54
CA CYS A 125 -11.24 8.08 11.60
C CYS A 125 -12.58 7.65 12.21
N VAL A 126 -12.61 6.53 12.90
CA VAL A 126 -13.83 6.06 13.60
C VAL A 126 -14.18 6.98 14.77
N ALA A 127 -13.20 7.37 15.59
CA ALA A 127 -13.40 8.18 16.79
C ALA A 127 -13.88 9.62 16.49
N PHE A 128 -13.43 10.21 15.37
CA PHE A 128 -13.79 11.58 14.97
C PHE A 128 -14.99 11.65 14.02
N SER A 129 -15.56 10.51 13.63
CA SER A 129 -16.74 10.46 12.78
C SER A 129 -18.02 10.44 13.59
N ASP A 130 -18.99 11.24 13.17
CA ASP A 130 -20.37 11.11 13.69
C ASP A 130 -20.98 9.76 13.24
N SER A 131 -21.82 9.18 14.10
CA SER A 131 -22.60 7.99 13.76
C SER A 131 -23.54 8.29 12.58
N GLY A 132 -23.21 7.83 11.38
CA GLY A 132 -23.95 8.08 10.13
C GLY A 132 -23.16 8.87 9.08
N ARG A 133 -22.00 9.46 9.40
CA ARG A 133 -21.14 10.19 8.46
C ARG A 133 -19.69 9.66 8.39
N ARG A 134 -19.46 8.42 8.86
CA ARG A 134 -18.13 7.80 8.89
C ARG A 134 -17.46 7.78 7.51
N GLY A 135 -18.21 7.44 6.46
CA GLY A 135 -17.68 7.41 5.09
C GLY A 135 -17.08 8.72 4.61
N ARG A 136 -17.61 9.87 5.05
CA ARG A 136 -17.09 11.19 4.66
C ARG A 136 -15.66 11.42 5.16
N LEU A 137 -15.38 11.15 6.44
CA LEU A 137 -14.05 11.36 7.00
C LEU A 137 -13.04 10.38 6.42
N PHE A 138 -13.41 9.10 6.28
CA PHE A 138 -12.58 8.11 5.59
C PHE A 138 -12.26 8.54 4.15
N GLY A 139 -13.24 9.09 3.42
CA GLY A 139 -13.03 9.64 2.07
C GLY A 139 -12.02 10.79 2.06
N ILE A 140 -12.16 11.77 2.98
CA ILE A 140 -11.23 12.90 3.10
C ILE A 140 -9.82 12.39 3.42
N VAL A 141 -9.65 11.48 4.38
CA VAL A 141 -8.35 10.90 4.76
C VAL A 141 -7.71 10.17 3.58
N ARG A 142 -8.48 9.39 2.80
CA ARG A 142 -7.98 8.73 1.59
C ARG A 142 -7.54 9.75 0.53
N SER A 143 -8.32 10.80 0.31
CA SER A 143 -7.96 11.87 -0.63
C SER A 143 -6.68 12.60 -0.21
N LEU A 144 -6.52 12.92 1.08
CA LEU A 144 -5.29 13.53 1.60
C LEU A 144 -4.08 12.62 1.46
N ARG A 145 -4.24 11.31 1.66
CA ARG A 145 -3.17 10.33 1.43
C ARG A 145 -2.76 10.27 -0.04
N SER A 146 -3.72 10.27 -0.95
CA SER A 146 -3.44 10.32 -2.40
C SER A 146 -2.76 11.64 -2.78
N LEU A 147 -3.23 12.76 -2.26
CA LEU A 147 -2.60 14.07 -2.48
C LEU A 147 -1.16 14.10 -1.95
N GLY A 148 -0.91 13.55 -0.75
CA GLY A 148 0.43 13.44 -0.19
C GLY A 148 1.35 12.56 -1.06
N ALA A 149 0.86 11.45 -1.58
CA ALA A 149 1.63 10.60 -2.51
C ALA A 149 1.97 11.34 -3.81
N ILE A 150 1.03 12.11 -4.36
CA ILE A 150 1.24 12.97 -5.54
C ILE A 150 2.31 14.03 -5.25
N ILE A 151 2.21 14.74 -4.12
CA ILE A 151 3.21 15.73 -3.70
C ILE A 151 4.58 15.06 -3.58
N GLY A 152 4.66 13.88 -2.96
CA GLY A 152 5.90 13.15 -2.81
C GLY A 152 6.54 12.76 -4.15
N ALA A 153 5.76 12.21 -5.07
CA ALA A 153 6.24 11.87 -6.41
C ALA A 153 6.68 13.13 -7.20
N ALA A 154 5.94 14.24 -7.06
CA ALA A 154 6.34 15.52 -7.66
C ALA A 154 7.65 16.05 -7.09
N CYS A 155 7.89 15.88 -5.78
CA CYS A 155 9.17 16.24 -5.14
C CYS A 155 10.34 15.41 -5.70
N ILE A 156 10.15 14.10 -5.94
CA ILE A 156 11.18 13.25 -6.55
C ILE A 156 11.42 13.67 -7.99
N TRP A 157 10.36 13.84 -8.79
CA TRP A 157 10.49 14.28 -10.17
C TRP A 157 11.23 15.62 -10.32
N ALA A 158 10.83 16.61 -9.53
CA ALA A 158 11.45 17.94 -9.59
C ALA A 158 12.81 17.96 -8.88
N GLY A 159 12.93 17.34 -7.71
CA GLY A 159 14.14 17.34 -6.90
C GLY A 159 15.32 16.66 -7.59
N ILE A 160 15.16 15.42 -8.02
CA ILE A 160 16.22 14.69 -8.73
C ILE A 160 16.31 15.18 -10.17
N GLY A 161 15.17 15.23 -10.90
CA GLY A 161 15.18 15.42 -12.35
C GLY A 161 15.47 16.85 -12.82
N ARG A 162 15.18 17.88 -12.01
CA ARG A 162 15.40 19.29 -12.40
C ARG A 162 16.41 20.03 -11.55
N LEU A 163 16.44 19.72 -10.23
CA LEU A 163 17.30 20.40 -9.27
C LEU A 163 18.59 19.65 -8.99
N GLY A 164 18.75 18.41 -9.47
CA GLY A 164 19.93 17.58 -9.26
C GLY A 164 20.14 17.18 -7.78
N LEU A 165 19.08 17.17 -6.96
CA LEU A 165 19.17 16.80 -5.56
C LEU A 165 19.41 15.30 -5.41
N GLY A 166 20.26 14.89 -4.49
CA GLY A 166 20.43 13.48 -4.13
C GLY A 166 19.29 12.94 -3.27
N TYR A 167 19.17 11.60 -3.21
CA TYR A 167 18.20 10.91 -2.37
C TYR A 167 18.26 11.36 -0.90
N GLY A 168 19.46 11.57 -0.33
CA GLY A 168 19.63 11.97 1.06
C GLY A 168 18.89 13.26 1.42
N VAL A 169 18.95 14.29 0.56
CA VAL A 169 18.25 15.57 0.78
C VAL A 169 16.74 15.36 0.76
N LEU A 170 16.23 14.59 -0.19
CA LEU A 170 14.80 14.34 -0.33
C LEU A 170 14.28 13.47 0.82
N TYR A 171 15.04 12.48 1.26
CA TYR A 171 14.68 11.63 2.41
C TYR A 171 14.76 12.41 3.73
N LEU A 172 15.71 13.35 3.86
CA LEU A 172 15.69 14.28 5.00
C LEU A 172 14.39 15.12 5.01
N GLY A 173 14.00 15.66 3.85
CA GLY A 173 12.71 16.35 3.70
C GLY A 173 11.52 15.46 4.06
N ALA A 174 11.53 14.20 3.63
CA ALA A 174 10.51 13.21 3.99
C ALA A 174 10.45 12.95 5.49
N ALA A 175 11.60 12.80 6.14
CA ALA A 175 11.69 12.63 7.59
C ALA A 175 11.18 13.85 8.35
N VAL A 176 11.56 15.07 7.92
CA VAL A 176 11.05 16.33 8.51
C VAL A 176 9.54 16.42 8.41
N LEU A 177 8.94 16.15 7.23
CA LEU A 177 7.49 16.14 7.06
C LEU A 177 6.83 15.11 7.97
N THR A 178 7.45 13.95 8.16
CA THR A 178 6.93 12.90 9.03
C THR A 178 7.04 13.27 10.52
N VAL A 179 8.11 13.93 10.94
CA VAL A 179 8.26 14.49 12.30
C VAL A 179 7.23 15.60 12.55
N LEU A 180 7.03 16.50 11.59
CA LEU A 180 5.98 17.52 11.69
C LEU A 180 4.59 16.84 11.80
N SER A 181 4.34 15.79 11.02
CA SER A 181 3.12 14.97 11.15
C SER A 181 2.97 14.44 12.58
N ALA A 182 4.04 13.91 13.19
CA ALA A 182 4.02 13.43 14.56
C ALA A 182 3.72 14.56 15.57
N ILE A 183 4.34 15.72 15.40
CA ILE A 183 4.10 16.89 16.28
C ILE A 183 2.63 17.31 16.23
N PHE A 184 2.00 17.35 15.04
CA PHE A 184 0.58 17.68 14.93
C PHE A 184 -0.33 16.69 15.65
N VAL A 185 0.09 15.42 15.82
CA VAL A 185 -0.66 14.43 16.60
C VAL A 185 -0.72 14.81 18.08
N LEU A 186 0.30 15.44 18.66
CA LEU A 186 0.31 15.84 20.06
C LEU A 186 -0.78 16.87 20.41
N PHE A 187 -1.24 17.65 19.43
CA PHE A 187 -2.36 18.59 19.60
C PHE A 187 -3.72 17.89 19.52
N ILE A 188 -3.76 16.60 19.20
CA ILE A 188 -4.97 15.78 19.25
C ILE A 188 -5.22 15.42 20.72
N GLN A 189 -6.11 16.17 21.39
CA GLN A 189 -6.53 15.82 22.74
C GLN A 189 -7.41 14.57 22.70
N ASP A 190 -6.85 13.42 23.00
CA ASP A 190 -7.53 12.15 23.04
C ASP A 190 -8.30 12.00 24.36
N ARG A 191 -9.54 11.50 24.32
CA ARG A 191 -10.39 11.27 25.51
C ARG A 191 -10.13 9.92 26.20
N GLY A 192 -9.01 9.25 25.87
CA GLY A 192 -8.70 7.93 26.41
C GLY A 192 -9.16 6.79 25.49
N HIS A 193 -8.91 5.60 25.91
CA HIS A 193 -8.98 4.37 25.13
C HIS A 193 -10.33 4.19 24.43
N THR A 194 -10.35 4.35 23.11
CA THR A 194 -11.37 3.68 22.32
C THR A 194 -10.92 2.22 22.25
N GLY A 195 -11.30 1.44 23.25
CA GLY A 195 -10.96 0.01 23.27
C GLY A 195 -11.44 -0.64 21.99
N ILE A 196 -10.56 -0.76 21.00
CA ILE A 196 -10.84 -1.56 19.82
C ILE A 196 -10.90 -3.00 20.30
N ARG A 197 -12.11 -3.46 20.67
CA ARG A 197 -12.37 -4.87 20.88
C ARG A 197 -12.17 -5.55 19.53
N ARG A 198 -10.95 -6.06 19.32
CA ARG A 198 -10.68 -6.91 18.16
C ARG A 198 -11.51 -8.16 18.32
N LYS A 199 -12.40 -8.41 17.39
CA LYS A 199 -13.14 -9.66 17.32
C LYS A 199 -12.19 -10.78 16.95
N PRO A 200 -12.43 -12.03 17.44
CA PRO A 200 -11.60 -13.18 17.12
C PRO A 200 -11.61 -13.42 15.60
N PHE A 201 -10.54 -14.08 15.11
CA PHE A 201 -10.48 -14.57 13.74
C PHE A 201 -11.69 -15.45 13.45
N VAL A 202 -12.30 -15.24 12.27
CA VAL A 202 -13.44 -16.03 11.82
C VAL A 202 -13.03 -16.83 10.59
N PHE A 203 -12.93 -18.16 10.76
CA PHE A 203 -12.68 -19.10 9.67
C PHE A 203 -13.90 -20.01 9.52
N LYS A 204 -14.90 -19.56 8.74
CA LYS A 204 -16.05 -20.41 8.39
C LYS A 204 -15.86 -20.97 6.98
N ARG A 205 -16.17 -22.25 6.77
CA ARG A 205 -16.06 -22.93 5.46
C ARG A 205 -16.84 -22.20 4.37
N LYS A 206 -17.96 -21.57 4.70
CA LYS A 206 -18.77 -20.77 3.74
C LYS A 206 -18.04 -19.51 3.22
N TYR A 207 -17.01 -19.02 3.91
CA TYR A 207 -16.16 -17.90 3.48
C TYR A 207 -14.89 -18.36 2.76
N GLY A 208 -14.74 -19.67 2.51
CA GLY A 208 -13.52 -20.22 1.91
C GLY A 208 -13.19 -19.60 0.55
N LEU A 209 -14.19 -19.35 -0.28
CA LEU A 209 -14.00 -18.69 -1.58
C LEU A 209 -13.50 -17.24 -1.42
N PHE A 210 -14.04 -16.50 -0.45
CA PHE A 210 -13.57 -15.15 -0.13
C PHE A 210 -12.10 -15.13 0.34
N TYR A 211 -11.69 -16.07 1.21
CA TYR A 211 -10.30 -16.17 1.65
C TYR A 211 -9.37 -16.62 0.53
N LEU A 212 -9.82 -17.52 -0.35
CA LEU A 212 -9.06 -17.89 -1.54
C LEU A 212 -8.80 -16.67 -2.43
N LEU A 213 -9.85 -15.88 -2.71
CA LEU A 213 -9.71 -14.64 -3.49
C LEU A 213 -8.75 -13.65 -2.80
N ALA A 214 -8.77 -13.54 -1.46
CA ALA A 214 -7.86 -12.69 -0.70
C ALA A 214 -6.40 -13.16 -0.83
N VAL A 215 -6.14 -14.47 -0.77
CA VAL A 215 -4.79 -15.06 -0.99
C VAL A 215 -4.29 -14.71 -2.39
N LEU A 216 -5.10 -15.02 -3.42
CA LEU A 216 -4.73 -14.79 -4.81
C LEU A 216 -4.48 -13.30 -5.10
N PHE A 217 -5.33 -12.42 -4.56
CA PHE A 217 -5.14 -10.97 -4.64
C PHE A 217 -3.86 -10.53 -3.93
N GLY A 218 -3.54 -11.12 -2.77
CA GLY A 218 -2.30 -10.84 -2.04
C GLY A 218 -1.05 -11.18 -2.85
N VAL A 219 -1.01 -12.34 -3.52
CA VAL A 219 0.08 -12.73 -4.43
C VAL A 219 0.24 -11.73 -5.57
N ARG A 220 -0.87 -11.45 -6.31
CA ARG A 220 -0.88 -10.45 -7.38
C ARG A 220 -0.35 -9.11 -6.90
N LYS A 221 -0.89 -8.61 -5.78
CA LYS A 221 -0.53 -7.32 -5.20
C LYS A 221 0.99 -7.22 -4.99
N GLN A 222 1.62 -8.23 -4.41
CA GLN A 222 3.05 -8.19 -4.12
C GLN A 222 3.91 -8.30 -5.37
N ILE A 223 3.51 -9.12 -6.34
CA ILE A 223 4.25 -9.21 -7.61
C ILE A 223 4.28 -7.85 -8.30
N PHE A 224 3.12 -7.17 -8.45
CA PHE A 224 3.08 -5.89 -9.15
C PHE A 224 3.62 -4.73 -8.32
N LEU A 225 3.45 -4.73 -6.99
CA LEU A 225 4.02 -3.70 -6.12
C LEU A 225 5.55 -3.70 -6.12
N VAL A 226 6.16 -4.90 -6.15
CA VAL A 226 7.60 -5.08 -6.03
C VAL A 226 8.25 -5.20 -7.40
N PHE A 227 7.81 -6.16 -8.20
CA PHE A 227 8.50 -6.55 -9.43
C PHE A 227 8.00 -5.81 -10.67
N GLY A 228 6.79 -5.26 -10.68
CA GLY A 228 6.33 -4.38 -11.76
C GLY A 228 7.25 -3.17 -11.96
N PRO A 229 7.45 -2.31 -10.93
CA PRO A 229 8.45 -1.23 -10.99
C PRO A 229 9.89 -1.74 -11.17
N TRP A 230 10.23 -2.90 -10.59
CA TRP A 230 11.58 -3.45 -10.65
C TRP A 230 12.00 -3.83 -12.08
N VAL A 231 11.08 -4.36 -12.90
CA VAL A 231 11.31 -4.58 -14.35
C VAL A 231 11.64 -3.25 -15.03
N LEU A 232 10.84 -2.22 -14.80
CA LEU A 232 11.06 -0.90 -15.43
C LEU A 232 12.42 -0.31 -15.07
N ILE A 233 12.86 -0.49 -13.83
CA ILE A 233 14.14 0.05 -13.31
C ILE A 233 15.31 -0.80 -13.79
N ARG A 234 15.27 -2.13 -13.63
CA ARG A 234 16.43 -3.01 -13.82
C ARG A 234 16.59 -3.51 -15.25
N ILE A 235 15.50 -3.70 -15.97
CA ILE A 235 15.52 -4.20 -17.37
C ILE A 235 15.45 -3.03 -18.34
N PHE A 236 14.53 -2.08 -18.10
CA PHE A 236 14.32 -0.93 -19.00
C PHE A 236 15.00 0.35 -18.52
N HIS A 237 15.86 0.28 -17.49
CA HIS A 237 16.76 1.34 -17.01
C HIS A 237 16.04 2.68 -16.71
N GLN A 238 14.82 2.60 -16.17
CA GLN A 238 14.06 3.80 -15.83
C GLN A 238 14.58 4.42 -14.54
N ASP A 239 14.97 5.69 -14.61
CA ASP A 239 15.47 6.47 -13.48
C ASP A 239 14.35 6.89 -12.51
N ALA A 240 14.72 7.39 -11.32
CA ALA A 240 13.77 7.82 -10.32
C ALA A 240 12.82 8.95 -10.80
N PRO A 241 13.26 9.97 -11.57
CA PRO A 241 12.35 10.93 -12.18
C PRO A 241 11.35 10.34 -13.17
N ALA A 242 11.74 9.35 -13.98
CA ALA A 242 10.82 8.67 -14.90
C ALA A 242 9.76 7.87 -14.14
N MET A 243 10.19 7.11 -13.10
CA MET A 243 9.27 6.38 -12.24
C MET A 243 8.33 7.31 -11.48
N ALA A 244 8.82 8.44 -10.98
CA ALA A 244 7.99 9.45 -10.33
C ALA A 244 6.94 10.05 -11.27
N ARG A 245 7.30 10.33 -12.54
CA ARG A 245 6.32 10.75 -13.57
C ARG A 245 5.26 9.67 -13.81
N LEU A 246 5.66 8.40 -13.91
CA LEU A 246 4.73 7.29 -14.05
C LEU A 246 3.71 7.25 -12.89
N PHE A 247 4.19 7.41 -11.65
CA PHE A 247 3.33 7.45 -10.47
C PHE A 247 2.38 8.66 -10.47
N LEU A 248 2.85 9.83 -10.91
CA LEU A 248 2.01 11.02 -11.07
C LEU A 248 0.90 10.80 -12.09
N VAL A 249 1.23 10.24 -13.26
CA VAL A 249 0.24 9.92 -14.30
C VAL A 249 -0.73 8.86 -13.80
N SER A 250 -0.23 7.78 -13.15
CA SER A 250 -1.08 6.74 -12.58
C SER A 250 -2.05 7.30 -11.55
N ALA A 251 -1.60 8.19 -10.65
CA ALA A 251 -2.46 8.83 -9.67
C ALA A 251 -3.53 9.73 -10.32
N ALA A 252 -3.18 10.49 -11.38
CA ALA A 252 -4.12 11.33 -12.11
C ALA A 252 -5.18 10.48 -12.83
N VAL A 253 -4.76 9.45 -13.54
CA VAL A 253 -5.67 8.50 -14.20
C VAL A 253 -6.54 7.78 -13.18
N GLY A 254 -5.93 7.33 -12.08
CA GLY A 254 -6.65 6.65 -10.99
C GLY A 254 -7.73 7.51 -10.34
N MET A 255 -7.53 8.82 -10.18
CA MET A 255 -8.58 9.73 -9.69
C MET A 255 -9.81 9.77 -10.59
N MET A 256 -9.62 9.61 -11.91
CA MET A 256 -10.72 9.61 -12.88
C MET A 256 -11.38 8.23 -13.01
N VAL A 257 -10.57 7.17 -13.06
CA VAL A 257 -11.01 5.81 -13.40
C VAL A 257 -11.57 5.05 -12.19
N LYS A 258 -10.94 5.16 -11.01
CA LYS A 258 -11.34 4.38 -9.81
C LYS A 258 -12.80 4.61 -9.36
N PRO A 259 -13.36 5.83 -9.40
CA PRO A 259 -14.78 6.02 -9.12
C PRO A 259 -15.71 5.35 -10.13
N PHE A 260 -15.30 5.31 -11.42
CA PHE A 260 -16.05 4.61 -12.47
C PHE A 260 -16.00 3.10 -12.26
N LEU A 261 -14.86 2.53 -11.90
CA LEU A 261 -14.74 1.11 -11.54
C LEU A 261 -15.63 0.73 -10.35
N GLY A 262 -15.76 1.61 -9.36
CA GLY A 262 -16.71 1.41 -8.26
C GLY A 262 -18.17 1.32 -8.75
N LYS A 263 -18.60 2.22 -9.64
CA LYS A 263 -19.93 2.15 -10.25
C LYS A 263 -20.13 0.89 -11.09
N LEU A 264 -19.07 0.40 -11.73
CA LEU A 264 -19.14 -0.81 -12.53
C LEU A 264 -19.48 -2.05 -11.69
N ILE A 265 -19.01 -2.11 -10.42
CA ILE A 265 -19.39 -3.16 -9.47
C ILE A 265 -20.88 -3.12 -9.19
N ASP A 266 -21.45 -1.92 -9.01
CA ASP A 266 -22.89 -1.74 -8.72
C ASP A 266 -23.77 -2.15 -9.93
N ILE A 267 -23.29 -1.92 -11.17
CA ILE A 267 -24.04 -2.18 -12.40
C ILE A 267 -23.92 -3.64 -12.84
N LEU A 268 -22.71 -4.19 -12.88
CA LEU A 268 -22.43 -5.53 -13.43
C LEU A 268 -22.42 -6.64 -12.37
N GLY A 269 -22.30 -6.26 -11.11
CA GLY A 269 -22.10 -7.17 -9.99
C GLY A 269 -20.66 -7.64 -9.84
N GLU A 270 -20.33 -8.16 -8.66
CA GLU A 270 -18.97 -8.52 -8.26
C GLU A 270 -18.38 -9.61 -9.16
N ARG A 271 -19.18 -10.63 -9.49
CA ARG A 271 -18.75 -11.77 -10.30
C ARG A 271 -18.15 -11.33 -11.64
N LYS A 272 -18.91 -10.55 -12.42
CA LYS A 272 -18.49 -10.14 -13.77
C LYS A 272 -17.29 -9.19 -13.72
N VAL A 273 -17.27 -8.30 -12.73
CA VAL A 273 -16.19 -7.33 -12.57
C VAL A 273 -14.88 -8.04 -12.17
N LEU A 274 -14.90 -8.98 -11.23
CA LEU A 274 -13.72 -9.74 -10.82
C LEU A 274 -13.24 -10.71 -11.90
N MET A 275 -14.15 -11.29 -12.71
CA MET A 275 -13.74 -12.05 -13.89
C MET A 275 -13.06 -11.15 -14.93
N GLY A 276 -13.62 -9.97 -15.19
CA GLY A 276 -13.01 -8.97 -16.09
C GLY A 276 -11.64 -8.49 -15.60
N ASP A 277 -11.51 -8.19 -14.31
CA ASP A 277 -10.23 -7.87 -13.66
C ASP A 277 -9.17 -8.97 -13.89
N SER A 278 -9.56 -10.23 -13.71
CA SER A 278 -8.67 -11.37 -13.92
C SER A 278 -8.20 -11.51 -15.36
N LEU A 279 -9.08 -11.24 -16.35
CA LEU A 279 -8.71 -11.25 -17.76
C LEU A 279 -7.75 -10.12 -18.12
N VAL A 280 -8.01 -8.91 -17.63
CA VAL A 280 -7.09 -7.78 -17.86
C VAL A 280 -5.75 -8.05 -17.18
N LEU A 281 -5.74 -8.60 -15.97
CA LEU A 281 -4.52 -9.02 -15.29
C LEU A 281 -3.73 -10.05 -16.11
N LEU A 282 -4.41 -11.03 -16.70
CA LEU A 282 -3.77 -12.04 -17.57
C LEU A 282 -3.06 -11.38 -18.77
N LEU A 283 -3.71 -10.40 -19.40
CA LEU A 283 -3.10 -9.63 -20.50
C LEU A 283 -1.89 -8.82 -20.01
N ILE A 284 -2.00 -8.15 -18.87
CA ILE A 284 -0.89 -7.39 -18.26
C ILE A 284 0.30 -8.33 -17.96
N CYS A 285 0.04 -9.50 -17.38
CA CYS A 285 1.08 -10.50 -17.14
C CYS A 285 1.73 -10.99 -18.43
N GLY A 286 0.95 -11.17 -19.50
CA GLY A 286 1.47 -11.50 -20.84
C GLY A 286 2.37 -10.40 -21.38
N CYS A 287 1.95 -9.13 -21.27
CA CYS A 287 2.76 -7.99 -21.71
C CYS A 287 4.10 -7.93 -20.96
N TYR A 288 4.11 -8.08 -19.64
CA TYR A 288 5.35 -8.11 -18.85
C TYR A 288 6.22 -9.34 -19.17
N GLY A 289 5.61 -10.52 -19.28
CA GLY A 289 6.34 -11.77 -19.51
C GLY A 289 6.92 -11.88 -20.94
N LEU A 290 6.31 -11.22 -21.91
CA LEU A 290 6.73 -11.26 -23.32
C LEU A 290 7.38 -9.95 -23.79
N ALA A 291 7.63 -8.99 -22.88
CA ALA A 291 8.05 -7.64 -23.22
C ALA A 291 9.29 -7.61 -24.13
N GLU A 292 10.38 -8.29 -23.75
CA GLU A 292 11.63 -8.29 -24.52
C GLU A 292 11.58 -9.18 -25.77
N SER A 293 10.75 -10.23 -25.77
CA SER A 293 10.77 -11.24 -26.84
C SER A 293 9.81 -10.94 -27.98
N SER A 294 8.73 -10.18 -27.73
CA SER A 294 7.61 -10.08 -28.68
C SER A 294 7.20 -8.66 -29.01
N LEU A 295 7.65 -7.66 -28.24
CA LEU A 295 7.30 -6.26 -28.48
C LEU A 295 8.47 -5.52 -29.14
N PRO A 296 8.22 -4.68 -30.17
CA PRO A 296 9.24 -3.77 -30.71
C PRO A 296 9.77 -2.83 -29.61
N GLU A 297 11.07 -2.55 -29.64
CA GLU A 297 11.75 -1.71 -28.63
C GLU A 297 11.06 -0.34 -28.41
N GLN A 298 10.51 0.25 -29.45
CA GLN A 298 9.82 1.54 -29.39
C GLN A 298 8.47 1.48 -28.68
N ILE A 299 7.82 0.32 -28.61
CA ILE A 299 6.47 0.14 -28.09
C ILE A 299 6.50 -0.51 -26.69
N VAL A 300 7.53 -1.28 -26.36
CA VAL A 300 7.59 -2.06 -25.13
C VAL A 300 7.44 -1.19 -23.89
N LEU A 301 8.20 -0.11 -23.77
CA LEU A 301 8.18 0.75 -22.60
C LEU A 301 6.84 1.51 -22.42
N PRO A 302 6.27 2.15 -23.45
CA PRO A 302 4.91 2.71 -23.37
C PRO A 302 3.86 1.67 -22.99
N CYS A 303 3.94 0.45 -23.53
CA CYS A 303 3.04 -0.65 -23.20
C CYS A 303 3.14 -1.03 -21.72
N LEU A 304 4.35 -1.20 -21.18
CA LEU A 304 4.55 -1.53 -19.76
C LEU A 304 4.10 -0.40 -18.83
N PHE A 305 4.29 0.88 -19.21
CA PHE A 305 3.75 2.02 -18.47
C PHE A 305 2.22 2.00 -18.44
N ALA A 306 1.59 1.72 -19.59
CA ALA A 306 0.13 1.56 -19.66
C ALA A 306 -0.33 0.38 -18.78
N CYS A 307 0.34 -0.76 -18.85
CA CYS A 307 0.06 -1.92 -17.99
C CYS A 307 0.16 -1.57 -16.50
N TYR A 308 1.20 -0.84 -16.10
CA TYR A 308 1.36 -0.38 -14.71
C TYR A 308 0.20 0.50 -14.25
N ILE A 309 -0.20 1.49 -15.08
CA ILE A 309 -1.31 2.41 -14.77
C ILE A 309 -2.63 1.65 -14.66
N VAL A 310 -2.88 0.71 -15.59
CA VAL A 310 -4.11 -0.10 -15.58
C VAL A 310 -4.14 -0.98 -14.35
N ASP A 311 -3.04 -1.67 -14.01
CA ASP A 311 -2.98 -2.50 -12.79
C ASP A 311 -3.24 -1.69 -11.51
N ASP A 312 -2.64 -0.49 -11.37
CA ASP A 312 -2.91 0.41 -10.23
C ASP A 312 -4.39 0.81 -10.13
N CYS A 313 -5.05 1.04 -11.26
CA CYS A 313 -6.50 1.31 -11.27
C CYS A 313 -7.29 0.09 -10.80
N LEU A 314 -6.92 -1.11 -11.27
CA LEU A 314 -7.59 -2.36 -10.95
C LEU A 314 -7.47 -2.75 -9.47
N PHE A 315 -6.45 -2.27 -8.73
CA PHE A 315 -6.38 -2.45 -7.27
C PHE A 315 -7.61 -1.93 -6.53
N SER A 316 -8.34 -0.95 -7.09
CA SER A 316 -9.58 -0.44 -6.49
C SER A 316 -10.71 -1.48 -6.48
N LEU A 317 -10.66 -2.47 -7.36
CA LEU A 317 -11.65 -3.56 -7.46
C LEU A 317 -11.58 -4.55 -6.29
N ARG A 318 -10.58 -4.41 -5.39
CA ARG A 318 -10.60 -5.08 -4.09
C ARG A 318 -11.90 -4.85 -3.31
N SER A 319 -12.54 -3.71 -3.50
CA SER A 319 -13.85 -3.42 -2.91
C SER A 319 -14.93 -4.45 -3.32
N ALA A 320 -14.85 -5.04 -4.51
CA ALA A 320 -15.76 -6.08 -4.95
C ALA A 320 -15.68 -7.37 -4.09
N HIS A 321 -14.47 -7.71 -3.55
CA HIS A 321 -14.35 -8.82 -2.61
C HIS A 321 -15.13 -8.54 -1.31
N VAL A 322 -15.06 -7.31 -0.80
CA VAL A 322 -15.79 -6.90 0.41
C VAL A 322 -17.30 -6.87 0.16
N THR A 323 -17.72 -6.40 -1.01
CA THR A 323 -19.15 -6.40 -1.41
C THR A 323 -19.67 -7.83 -1.53
N TYR A 324 -18.92 -8.75 -2.15
CA TYR A 324 -19.26 -10.17 -2.17
C TYR A 324 -19.40 -10.74 -0.75
N LEU A 325 -18.40 -10.51 0.13
CA LEU A 325 -18.48 -10.98 1.52
C LEU A 325 -19.73 -10.45 2.24
N SER A 326 -20.07 -9.17 2.05
CA SER A 326 -21.23 -8.54 2.70
C SER A 326 -22.58 -9.21 2.35
N ARG A 327 -22.66 -9.91 1.22
CA ARG A 327 -23.84 -10.65 0.80
C ARG A 327 -23.98 -12.04 1.44
N ILE A 328 -22.87 -12.63 1.88
CA ILE A 328 -22.84 -13.99 2.41
C ILE A 328 -22.67 -14.09 3.91
N VAL A 329 -22.37 -13.00 4.61
CA VAL A 329 -22.21 -12.98 6.08
C VAL A 329 -23.57 -12.98 6.78
N ASP A 330 -23.62 -13.60 7.97
CA ASP A 330 -24.84 -13.70 8.77
C ASP A 330 -25.06 -12.45 9.64
N SER A 331 -24.01 -11.66 9.91
CA SER A 331 -24.11 -10.46 10.75
C SER A 331 -23.05 -9.41 10.39
N PRO A 332 -23.29 -8.10 10.69
CA PRO A 332 -22.30 -7.04 10.52
C PRO A 332 -21.02 -7.28 11.31
N ASP A 333 -21.13 -7.99 12.41
CA ASP A 333 -20.02 -8.36 13.28
C ASP A 333 -19.09 -9.37 12.61
N GLU A 334 -19.67 -10.39 11.94
CA GLU A 334 -18.90 -11.36 11.15
C GLU A 334 -18.25 -10.72 9.92
N LEU A 335 -18.90 -9.73 9.29
CA LEU A 335 -18.32 -8.97 8.21
C LEU A 335 -16.99 -8.34 8.63
N THR A 336 -17.02 -7.60 9.74
CA THR A 336 -15.81 -6.92 10.27
C THR A 336 -14.72 -7.92 10.65
N ALA A 337 -15.09 -9.02 11.32
CA ALA A 337 -14.13 -10.05 11.73
C ALA A 337 -13.52 -10.77 10.50
N SER A 338 -14.32 -11.10 9.50
CA SER A 338 -13.85 -11.78 8.28
C SER A 338 -12.97 -10.88 7.42
N ILE A 339 -13.28 -9.57 7.32
CA ILE A 339 -12.40 -8.60 6.67
C ILE A 339 -11.05 -8.53 7.41
N SER A 340 -11.05 -8.44 8.74
CA SER A 340 -9.83 -8.43 9.54
C SER A 340 -9.00 -9.70 9.33
N THR A 341 -9.66 -10.86 9.28
CA THR A 341 -9.02 -12.15 8.99
C THR A 341 -8.39 -12.15 7.60
N SER A 342 -9.09 -11.62 6.57
CA SER A 342 -8.53 -11.54 5.21
C SER A 342 -7.28 -10.67 5.12
N TYR A 343 -7.23 -9.55 5.85
CA TYR A 343 -6.01 -8.74 5.94
C TYR A 343 -4.84 -9.51 6.55
N SER A 344 -5.09 -10.29 7.60
CA SER A 344 -4.04 -11.13 8.21
C SER A 344 -3.54 -12.20 7.24
N VAL A 345 -4.45 -12.85 6.51
CA VAL A 345 -4.09 -13.83 5.46
C VAL A 345 -3.29 -13.15 4.34
N GLU A 346 -3.70 -11.97 3.89
CA GLU A 346 -2.94 -11.21 2.89
C GLU A 346 -1.54 -10.84 3.37
N HIS A 347 -1.35 -10.50 4.65
CA HIS A 347 -0.01 -10.22 5.20
C HIS A 347 0.89 -11.46 5.22
N VAL A 348 0.35 -12.64 5.54
CA VAL A 348 1.13 -13.89 5.43
C VAL A 348 1.63 -14.11 4.00
N VAL A 349 0.74 -13.93 3.02
CA VAL A 349 1.09 -14.02 1.60
C VAL A 349 2.10 -12.93 1.20
N SER A 350 1.94 -11.72 1.72
CA SER A 350 2.83 -10.59 1.47
C SER A 350 4.26 -10.82 2.00
N VAL A 351 4.42 -11.63 3.04
CA VAL A 351 5.74 -12.03 3.55
C VAL A 351 6.40 -13.07 2.65
N VAL A 352 5.64 -14.05 2.16
CA VAL A 352 6.21 -15.20 1.44
C VAL A 352 6.43 -14.91 -0.05
N SER A 353 5.46 -14.28 -0.72
CA SER A 353 5.45 -14.15 -2.19
C SER A 353 6.60 -13.32 -2.77
N PRO A 354 7.12 -12.23 -2.15
CA PRO A 354 8.22 -11.49 -2.73
C PRO A 354 9.54 -12.26 -2.74
N ALA A 355 9.86 -13.00 -1.67
CA ALA A 355 11.06 -13.83 -1.63
C ALA A 355 11.00 -14.95 -2.69
N ALA A 356 9.85 -15.61 -2.80
CA ALA A 356 9.64 -16.65 -3.81
C ALA A 356 9.77 -16.08 -5.24
N ALA A 357 9.13 -14.94 -5.53
CA ALA A 357 9.20 -14.31 -6.83
C ALA A 357 10.62 -13.79 -7.16
N GLY A 358 11.36 -13.27 -6.18
CA GLY A 358 12.75 -12.88 -6.34
C GLY A 358 13.67 -14.05 -6.66
N LEU A 359 13.43 -15.21 -6.05
CA LEU A 359 14.14 -16.45 -6.37
C LEU A 359 13.83 -16.93 -7.79
N VAL A 360 12.55 -16.93 -8.19
CA VAL A 360 12.13 -17.26 -9.56
C VAL A 360 12.82 -16.36 -10.58
N TRP A 361 12.89 -15.05 -10.30
CA TRP A 361 13.58 -14.11 -11.18
C TRP A 361 15.05 -14.45 -11.40
N VAL A 362 15.79 -14.76 -10.34
CA VAL A 362 17.23 -15.07 -10.46
C VAL A 362 17.48 -16.43 -11.11
N THR A 363 16.59 -17.41 -10.91
CA THR A 363 16.79 -18.78 -11.42
C THR A 363 16.30 -18.94 -12.85
N TRP A 364 15.15 -18.34 -13.22
CA TRP A 364 14.49 -18.55 -14.51
C TRP A 364 14.31 -17.28 -15.33
N GLY A 365 14.62 -16.12 -14.75
CA GLY A 365 14.40 -14.81 -15.37
C GLY A 365 13.09 -14.16 -14.97
N TYR A 366 13.02 -12.82 -15.13
CA TYR A 366 11.84 -12.05 -14.76
C TYR A 366 10.54 -12.46 -15.48
N PRO A 367 10.54 -12.92 -16.74
CA PRO A 367 9.30 -13.32 -17.41
C PRO A 367 8.52 -14.38 -16.63
N TRP A 368 9.20 -15.31 -16.00
CA TRP A 368 8.57 -16.38 -15.23
C TRP A 368 7.82 -15.90 -14.00
N VAL A 369 8.23 -14.78 -13.38
CA VAL A 369 7.49 -14.15 -12.30
C VAL A 369 6.10 -13.74 -12.78
N PHE A 370 6.00 -13.17 -13.98
CA PHE A 370 4.73 -12.75 -14.56
C PHE A 370 3.94 -13.92 -15.14
N PHE A 371 4.57 -14.94 -15.67
CA PHE A 371 3.85 -16.16 -16.10
C PHE A 371 3.23 -16.90 -14.90
N ILE A 372 3.91 -16.96 -13.76
CA ILE A 372 3.31 -17.50 -12.53
C ILE A 372 2.14 -16.60 -12.09
N CYS A 373 2.27 -15.28 -12.19
CA CYS A 373 1.16 -14.37 -11.90
C CYS A 373 -0.01 -14.53 -12.90
N ALA A 374 0.27 -14.88 -14.16
CA ALA A 374 -0.76 -15.24 -15.14
C ALA A 374 -1.55 -16.48 -14.71
N VAL A 375 -0.89 -17.49 -14.15
CA VAL A 375 -1.56 -18.66 -13.55
C VAL A 375 -2.45 -18.21 -12.38
N VAL A 376 -1.96 -17.31 -11.52
CA VAL A 376 -2.79 -16.73 -10.45
C VAL A 376 -4.01 -16.01 -11.02
N ALA A 377 -3.87 -15.25 -12.12
CA ALA A 377 -5.00 -14.60 -12.79
C ALA A 377 -6.04 -15.60 -13.30
N VAL A 378 -5.61 -16.72 -13.88
CA VAL A 378 -6.52 -17.81 -14.29
C VAL A 378 -7.24 -18.42 -13.08
N MET A 379 -6.52 -18.63 -11.97
CA MET A 379 -7.13 -19.12 -10.73
C MET A 379 -8.14 -18.09 -10.16
N MET A 380 -7.83 -16.79 -10.21
CA MET A 380 -8.75 -15.72 -9.83
C MET A 380 -10.00 -15.72 -10.70
N PHE A 381 -9.87 -15.90 -12.01
CA PHE A 381 -11.02 -16.01 -12.93
C PHE A 381 -11.90 -17.19 -12.57
N GLY A 382 -11.31 -18.39 -12.37
CA GLY A 382 -12.03 -19.60 -11.97
C GLY A 382 -12.69 -19.47 -10.60
N ALA A 383 -12.04 -18.84 -9.63
CA ALA A 383 -12.63 -18.56 -8.32
C ALA A 383 -13.78 -17.55 -8.43
N SER A 384 -13.60 -16.45 -9.18
CA SER A 384 -14.61 -15.42 -9.38
C SER A 384 -15.85 -15.93 -10.14
N SER A 385 -15.68 -16.92 -11.02
CA SER A 385 -16.80 -17.55 -11.72
C SER A 385 -17.75 -18.33 -10.80
N ARG A 386 -17.33 -18.62 -9.57
CA ARG A 386 -18.12 -19.35 -8.55
C ARG A 386 -18.85 -18.41 -7.56
N ILE A 387 -18.65 -17.09 -7.67
CA ILE A 387 -19.45 -16.06 -6.99
C ILE A 387 -20.87 -16.04 -7.65
#